data_cee3296d12041892c048825bab51ab00
#
_entry.id   cee3296d12041892c048825bab51ab00
#
_cell.length_a   1.000
_cell.length_b   1.000
_cell.length_c   1.000
_cell.angle_alpha   90.00
_cell.angle_beta   90.00
_cell.angle_gamma   90.00
#
_symmetry.space_group_name_H-M   'P 1'
#
loop_
_entity.id
_entity.type
_entity.pdbx_description
1 polymer ?
#
loop_
_entity_poly.entity_id
_entity_poly.type
_entity_poly.pdbx_seq_one_letter_code
_entity_poly.pdbx_strand_id
1 'polypeptide(L)'
;MLPGIVVLIALLLVLVVLHVLDDAFKVLREHGDLPIKVSMRWSIRATWILLVLALGQFLLPEGAFDADPVSPAPLPQVATYAEDGLWSGADTARLAYLDDELEARIRYGRELITRTAAFLGPNGSVAHLTNGMNCQNCHLDAGTRPWGNNYGAVWSTYPNMRSRSGKLESVEKRVNDCMERSLNGVALDSVSKEMRAIVAYMEWLGTGIAKDSVPKGTGIERLAFLDRAADPARGHEVFTSKCVSCHGPQGEGVMSKDGATYLYPPLWGEHSYNQGAGLFRLSRFAGYVKANMPQGSTYEHPQLSDEETWDVAAFVNSQPRPTKDLTGDWPDISKKPVDHPFGPYVDTFTETQHKYGPFAPIAAFYKKP
;
A
#
# COMPACT_ATOMS: atom_id res chain seq x y z
N MET A 1 38.29 -31.59 17.78
CA MET A 1 39.55 -30.88 18.20
C MET A 1 40.76 -31.19 17.32
N LEU A 2 41.12 -32.44 17.02
CA LEU A 2 42.32 -32.79 16.21
C LEU A 2 42.38 -32.12 14.81
N PRO A 3 41.31 -32.11 14.01
CA PRO A 3 41.37 -31.53 12.65
C PRO A 3 41.69 -30.02 12.61
N GLY A 4 41.17 -29.26 13.56
CA GLY A 4 41.38 -27.79 13.60
C GLY A 4 42.83 -27.42 13.97
N ILE A 5 43.46 -28.17 14.88
CA ILE A 5 44.87 -27.97 15.26
C ILE A 5 45.77 -28.27 14.07
N VAL A 6 45.48 -29.30 13.27
CA VAL A 6 46.26 -29.66 12.07
C VAL A 6 46.17 -28.55 11.03
N VAL A 7 44.97 -27.97 10.78
CA VAL A 7 44.78 -26.85 9.86
C VAL A 7 45.53 -25.61 10.33
N LEU A 8 45.50 -25.30 11.63
CA LEU A 8 46.20 -24.17 12.21
C LEU A 8 47.71 -24.27 12.03
N ILE A 9 48.30 -25.47 12.31
CA ILE A 9 49.72 -25.75 12.15
C ILE A 9 50.09 -25.67 10.66
N ALA A 10 49.28 -26.19 9.75
CA ALA A 10 49.51 -26.11 8.32
C ALA A 10 49.53 -24.65 7.83
N LEU A 11 48.61 -23.81 8.28
CA LEU A 11 48.54 -22.40 7.91
C LEU A 11 49.74 -21.59 8.45
N LEU A 12 50.19 -21.89 9.67
CA LEU A 12 51.39 -21.30 10.27
C LEU A 12 52.66 -21.69 9.47
N LEU A 13 52.78 -22.95 9.06
CA LEU A 13 53.89 -23.39 8.24
C LEU A 13 53.90 -22.73 6.87
N VAL A 14 52.76 -22.59 6.23
CA VAL A 14 52.62 -21.84 4.95
C VAL A 14 53.04 -20.38 5.10
N LEU A 15 52.62 -19.71 6.20
CA LEU A 15 53.05 -18.34 6.51
C LEU A 15 54.58 -18.21 6.68
N VAL A 16 55.19 -19.12 7.40
CA VAL A 16 56.67 -19.14 7.57
C VAL A 16 57.36 -19.33 6.24
N VAL A 17 56.91 -20.27 5.43
CA VAL A 17 57.45 -20.47 4.07
C VAL A 17 57.30 -19.23 3.20
N LEU A 18 56.13 -18.59 3.21
CA LEU A 18 55.92 -17.37 2.42
C LEU A 18 56.79 -16.20 2.87
N HIS A 19 57.04 -16.05 4.20
CA HIS A 19 57.94 -15.04 4.72
C HIS A 19 59.40 -15.30 4.33
N VAL A 20 59.85 -16.58 4.44
CA VAL A 20 61.21 -16.96 4.02
C VAL A 20 61.41 -16.73 2.51
N LEU A 21 60.39 -17.04 1.71
CA LEU A 21 60.42 -16.76 0.27
C LEU A 21 60.43 -15.23 -0.01
N ASP A 22 59.65 -14.41 0.71
CA ASP A 22 59.66 -12.93 0.51
C ASP A 22 61.00 -12.35 0.84
N ASP A 23 61.68 -12.84 1.92
CA ASP A 23 63.01 -12.41 2.28
C ASP A 23 64.07 -12.89 1.30
N ALA A 24 63.99 -14.15 0.83
CA ALA A 24 64.88 -14.66 -0.24
C ALA A 24 64.71 -13.86 -1.55
N PHE A 25 63.51 -13.52 -1.94
CA PHE A 25 63.23 -12.68 -3.11
C PHE A 25 63.66 -11.22 -2.91
N LYS A 26 63.73 -10.68 -1.66
CA LYS A 26 64.30 -9.35 -1.41
C LYS A 26 65.80 -9.37 -1.73
N VAL A 27 66.50 -10.39 -1.32
CA VAL A 27 67.93 -10.54 -1.61
C VAL A 27 68.21 -10.71 -3.11
N LEU A 28 67.39 -11.47 -3.82
CA LEU A 28 67.52 -11.67 -5.27
C LEU A 28 67.15 -10.38 -6.08
N ARG A 29 66.41 -9.47 -5.53
CA ARG A 29 65.98 -8.23 -6.15
C ARG A 29 67.08 -7.15 -6.19
N GLU A 30 68.01 -7.20 -5.30
CA GLU A 30 69.17 -6.30 -5.36
C GLU A 30 70.03 -6.55 -6.61
N HIS A 31 69.70 -7.64 -7.36
CA HIS A 31 70.49 -8.12 -8.50
C HIS A 31 69.72 -8.24 -9.85
N GLY A 32 68.47 -7.76 -9.95
CA GLY A 32 67.72 -7.78 -11.21
C GLY A 32 66.19 -7.58 -11.10
N ASP A 33 65.57 -7.02 -12.16
CA ASP A 33 64.12 -6.72 -12.25
C ASP A 33 63.30 -8.00 -12.46
N LEU A 34 62.51 -8.38 -11.43
CA LEU A 34 61.51 -9.43 -11.53
C LEU A 34 60.10 -8.93 -11.17
N PRO A 35 59.08 -9.20 -12.03
CA PRO A 35 57.72 -8.64 -11.87
C PRO A 35 56.83 -9.36 -10.82
N ILE A 36 57.37 -10.07 -9.86
CA ILE A 36 56.65 -10.98 -8.94
C ILE A 36 56.12 -10.28 -7.65
N LYS A 37 56.34 -8.97 -7.53
CA LYS A 37 56.07 -8.19 -6.30
C LYS A 37 54.66 -8.23 -5.77
N VAL A 38 53.63 -8.24 -6.61
CA VAL A 38 52.25 -8.02 -6.18
C VAL A 38 51.60 -9.30 -5.70
N SER A 39 51.93 -10.42 -6.31
CA SER A 39 51.31 -11.72 -5.98
C SER A 39 51.63 -12.21 -4.54
N MET A 40 52.89 -12.11 -4.14
CA MET A 40 53.35 -12.68 -2.87
C MET A 40 52.82 -11.91 -1.64
N ARG A 41 52.75 -10.57 -1.72
CA ARG A 41 52.15 -9.76 -0.66
C ARG A 41 50.67 -10.06 -0.47
N TRP A 42 49.95 -10.30 -1.56
CA TRP A 42 48.55 -10.72 -1.48
C TRP A 42 48.38 -12.12 -0.91
N SER A 43 49.26 -13.05 -1.26
CA SER A 43 49.25 -14.40 -0.69
C SER A 43 49.50 -14.40 0.81
N ILE A 44 50.47 -13.61 1.28
CA ILE A 44 50.74 -13.44 2.73
C ILE A 44 49.51 -12.84 3.44
N ARG A 45 48.88 -11.80 2.89
CA ARG A 45 47.67 -11.20 3.47
C ARG A 45 46.51 -12.18 3.49
N ALA A 46 46.27 -12.90 2.42
CA ALA A 46 45.23 -13.91 2.34
C ALA A 46 45.44 -15.04 3.40
N THR A 47 46.68 -15.48 3.57
CA THR A 47 47.03 -16.50 4.59
C THR A 47 46.82 -15.96 6.01
N TRP A 48 47.14 -14.69 6.29
CA TRP A 48 46.81 -14.06 7.58
C TRP A 48 45.31 -13.98 7.83
N ILE A 49 44.50 -13.66 6.84
CA ILE A 49 43.04 -13.63 6.95
C ILE A 49 42.52 -15.04 7.25
N LEU A 50 42.99 -16.08 6.55
CA LEU A 50 42.60 -17.45 6.81
C LEU A 50 43.03 -17.94 8.19
N LEU A 51 44.20 -17.49 8.67
CA LEU A 51 44.67 -17.82 10.01
C LEU A 51 43.79 -17.16 11.08
N VAL A 52 43.41 -15.91 10.91
CA VAL A 52 42.51 -15.21 11.83
C VAL A 52 41.13 -15.85 11.85
N LEU A 53 40.60 -16.25 10.69
CA LEU A 53 39.33 -16.96 10.59
C LEU A 53 39.40 -18.36 11.27
N ALA A 54 40.49 -19.10 11.03
CA ALA A 54 40.69 -20.40 11.67
C ALA A 54 40.88 -20.29 13.21
N LEU A 55 41.60 -19.27 13.66
CA LEU A 55 41.74 -18.96 15.09
C LEU A 55 40.40 -18.54 15.71
N GLY A 56 39.63 -17.73 14.98
CA GLY A 56 38.27 -17.35 15.39
C GLY A 56 37.36 -18.57 15.61
N GLN A 57 37.38 -19.53 14.67
CA GLN A 57 36.61 -20.76 14.81
C GLN A 57 37.08 -21.64 16.00
N PHE A 58 38.38 -21.55 16.40
CA PHE A 58 38.91 -22.31 17.49
C PHE A 58 38.64 -21.67 18.86
N LEU A 59 38.56 -20.34 18.91
CA LEU A 59 38.32 -19.58 20.14
C LEU A 59 36.83 -19.33 20.42
N LEU A 60 35.97 -19.52 19.43
CA LEU A 60 34.52 -19.41 19.61
C LEU A 60 34.00 -20.77 20.16
N PRO A 61 33.06 -20.76 21.13
CA PRO A 61 32.43 -21.96 21.60
C PRO A 61 31.76 -22.73 20.46
N GLU A 62 31.81 -24.08 20.49
CA GLU A 62 31.07 -24.92 19.53
C GLU A 62 29.59 -24.46 19.51
N GLY A 63 29.08 -24.06 18.35
CA GLY A 63 27.73 -23.51 18.20
C GLY A 63 27.65 -21.99 18.14
N ALA A 64 28.76 -21.26 18.21
CA ALA A 64 28.72 -19.79 18.05
C ALA A 64 28.20 -19.34 16.67
N PHE A 65 28.22 -20.22 15.67
CA PHE A 65 27.64 -20.00 14.31
C PHE A 65 26.43 -20.91 14.05
N ASP A 66 26.10 -21.81 14.97
CA ASP A 66 24.89 -22.66 14.93
C ASP A 66 23.75 -22.02 15.73
N ALA A 67 23.80 -20.71 15.97
CA ALA A 67 22.59 -20.02 16.33
C ALA A 67 21.64 -20.23 15.16
N ASP A 68 20.67 -21.14 15.32
CA ASP A 68 19.49 -21.16 14.50
C ASP A 68 19.12 -19.68 14.28
N PRO A 69 18.85 -19.25 13.03
CA PRO A 69 18.35 -17.89 12.84
C PRO A 69 17.18 -17.80 13.80
N VAL A 70 17.35 -17.00 14.86
CA VAL A 70 16.28 -16.76 15.84
C VAL A 70 15.13 -16.33 14.97
N SER A 71 14.23 -17.27 14.73
CA SER A 71 13.00 -16.98 14.01
C SER A 71 12.44 -15.80 14.77
N PRO A 72 12.34 -14.60 14.16
CA PRO A 72 11.88 -13.43 14.89
C PRO A 72 10.61 -13.87 15.60
N ALA A 73 10.55 -13.68 16.91
CA ALA A 73 9.39 -14.05 17.70
C ALA A 73 8.17 -13.55 16.92
N PRO A 74 7.16 -14.40 16.68
CA PRO A 74 6.03 -14.00 15.84
C PRO A 74 5.53 -12.66 16.37
N LEU A 75 5.51 -11.65 15.50
CA LEU A 75 5.05 -10.31 15.87
C LEU A 75 3.72 -10.48 16.57
N PRO A 76 3.53 -9.94 17.77
CA PRO A 76 2.28 -10.10 18.49
C PRO A 76 1.13 -9.63 17.59
N GLN A 77 0.02 -10.35 17.61
CA GLN A 77 -1.15 -9.99 16.82
C GLN A 77 -1.50 -8.53 17.09
N VAL A 78 -1.41 -7.70 16.07
CA VAL A 78 -1.68 -6.25 16.14
C VAL A 78 -3.11 -5.96 15.68
N ALA A 79 -3.65 -6.77 14.75
CA ALA A 79 -5.00 -6.62 14.24
C ALA A 79 -6.02 -6.79 15.37
N THR A 80 -6.94 -5.82 15.48
CA THR A 80 -8.05 -5.84 16.42
C THR A 80 -9.36 -6.14 15.70
N TYR A 81 -10.29 -6.76 16.45
CA TYR A 81 -11.60 -7.14 15.93
C TYR A 81 -12.68 -6.66 16.92
N ALA A 82 -13.77 -6.16 16.40
CA ALA A 82 -14.98 -5.83 17.18
C ALA A 82 -15.67 -7.13 17.65
N GLU A 83 -16.63 -7.03 18.56
CA GLU A 83 -17.38 -8.17 19.13
C GLU A 83 -18.07 -9.02 18.04
N ASP A 84 -18.52 -8.40 16.96
CA ASP A 84 -19.15 -9.06 15.81
C ASP A 84 -18.14 -9.71 14.82
N GLY A 85 -16.84 -9.70 15.17
CA GLY A 85 -15.74 -10.26 14.40
C GLY A 85 -15.30 -9.38 13.23
N LEU A 86 -15.75 -8.13 13.14
CA LEU A 86 -15.26 -7.18 12.12
C LEU A 86 -13.86 -6.69 12.47
N TRP A 87 -13.00 -6.59 11.47
CA TRP A 87 -11.71 -5.94 11.65
C TRP A 87 -11.89 -4.45 11.98
N SER A 88 -11.31 -4.01 13.07
CA SER A 88 -11.47 -2.66 13.64
C SER A 88 -10.16 -1.87 13.74
N GLY A 89 -9.13 -2.30 13.04
CA GLY A 89 -7.84 -1.60 13.02
C GLY A 89 -6.72 -2.39 13.69
N ALA A 90 -5.83 -1.69 14.35
CA ALA A 90 -4.66 -2.25 15.01
C ALA A 90 -4.51 -1.68 16.43
N ASP A 91 -4.04 -2.51 17.33
CA ASP A 91 -3.76 -2.11 18.72
C ASP A 91 -2.57 -1.15 18.78
N THR A 92 -2.84 0.15 18.93
CA THR A 92 -1.82 1.19 18.96
C THR A 92 -0.89 1.09 20.17
N ALA A 93 -1.28 0.40 21.26
CA ALA A 93 -0.39 0.16 22.39
C ALA A 93 0.80 -0.72 22.00
N ARG A 94 0.67 -1.52 20.94
CA ARG A 94 1.75 -2.37 20.43
C ARG A 94 2.89 -1.58 19.78
N LEU A 95 2.67 -0.33 19.38
CA LEU A 95 3.74 0.52 18.85
C LEU A 95 4.89 0.69 19.85
N ALA A 96 4.60 0.79 21.14
CA ALA A 96 5.60 0.96 22.18
C ALA A 96 6.56 -0.24 22.35
N TYR A 97 6.31 -1.35 21.69
CA TYR A 97 7.18 -2.54 21.70
C TYR A 97 8.09 -2.63 20.44
N LEU A 98 7.99 -1.68 19.55
CA LEU A 98 8.85 -1.59 18.36
C LEU A 98 10.12 -0.79 18.69
N ASP A 99 11.13 -0.89 17.84
CA ASP A 99 12.25 0.03 17.90
C ASP A 99 11.81 1.46 17.52
N ASP A 100 12.50 2.46 18.06
CA ASP A 100 12.13 3.88 17.92
C ASP A 100 12.05 4.33 16.45
N GLU A 101 12.89 3.79 15.56
CA GLU A 101 12.92 4.16 14.15
C GLU A 101 11.69 3.62 13.43
N LEU A 102 11.32 2.37 13.67
CA LEU A 102 10.14 1.75 13.06
C LEU A 102 8.86 2.39 13.59
N GLU A 103 8.76 2.63 14.91
CA GLU A 103 7.63 3.34 15.50
C GLU A 103 7.45 4.73 14.87
N ALA A 104 8.52 5.51 14.80
CA ALA A 104 8.48 6.85 14.20
C ALA A 104 8.06 6.81 12.72
N ARG A 105 8.52 5.81 11.96
CA ARG A 105 8.15 5.60 10.56
C ARG A 105 6.66 5.26 10.41
N ILE A 106 6.11 4.37 11.24
CA ILE A 106 4.69 4.01 11.24
C ILE A 106 3.83 5.22 11.59
N ARG A 107 4.21 5.98 12.63
CA ARG A 107 3.50 7.21 13.02
C ARG A 107 3.50 8.25 11.90
N TYR A 108 4.64 8.44 11.25
CA TYR A 108 4.73 9.33 10.08
C TYR A 108 3.87 8.85 8.92
N GLY A 109 3.80 7.54 8.66
CA GLY A 109 2.89 6.95 7.67
C GLY A 109 1.42 7.25 7.97
N ARG A 110 1.01 7.13 9.24
CA ARG A 110 -0.33 7.51 9.68
C ARG A 110 -0.61 9.00 9.47
N GLU A 111 0.34 9.87 9.80
CA GLU A 111 0.22 11.32 9.55
C GLU A 111 0.05 11.63 8.06
N LEU A 112 0.84 10.99 7.19
CA LEU A 112 0.70 11.14 5.74
C LEU A 112 -0.68 10.71 5.23
N ILE A 113 -1.29 9.66 5.78
CA ILE A 113 -2.64 9.23 5.43
C ILE A 113 -3.70 10.23 5.92
N THR A 114 -3.56 10.71 7.15
CA THR A 114 -4.56 11.60 7.79
C THR A 114 -4.47 13.04 7.30
N ARG A 115 -3.28 13.49 6.94
CA ARG A 115 -2.98 14.88 6.60
C ARG A 115 -2.21 14.99 5.27
N THR A 116 -2.56 14.16 4.30
CA THR A 116 -1.86 14.07 3.00
C THR A 116 -1.65 15.46 2.38
N ALA A 117 -2.68 16.30 2.39
CA ALA A 117 -2.63 17.64 1.82
C ALA A 117 -1.59 18.56 2.50
N ALA A 118 -1.37 18.42 3.81
CA ALA A 118 -0.37 19.20 4.53
C ALA A 118 1.09 18.85 4.13
N PHE A 119 1.31 17.64 3.62
CA PHE A 119 2.63 17.18 3.18
C PHE A 119 2.78 17.18 1.66
N LEU A 120 1.75 16.74 0.94
CA LEU A 120 1.80 16.45 -0.49
C LEU A 120 0.72 17.19 -1.31
N GLY A 121 -0.06 18.06 -0.69
CA GLY A 121 -1.09 18.88 -1.34
C GLY A 121 -0.51 20.04 -2.14
N PRO A 122 -1.39 20.90 -2.70
CA PRO A 122 -0.96 22.07 -3.50
C PRO A 122 -0.02 23.01 -2.74
N ASN A 123 -0.13 23.06 -1.40
CA ASN A 123 0.74 23.83 -0.50
C ASN A 123 1.50 22.88 0.47
N GLY A 124 1.76 21.65 0.06
CA GLY A 124 2.38 20.62 0.89
C GLY A 124 3.81 20.97 1.30
N SER A 125 4.17 20.65 2.53
CA SER A 125 5.51 20.95 3.10
C SER A 125 6.64 20.08 2.53
N VAL A 126 6.30 18.96 1.87
CA VAL A 126 7.27 18.02 1.28
C VAL A 126 7.28 18.12 -0.24
N ALA A 127 6.09 18.06 -0.87
CA ALA A 127 5.95 18.15 -2.32
C ALA A 127 4.51 18.58 -2.68
N HIS A 128 4.31 18.98 -3.95
CA HIS A 128 3.03 19.44 -4.48
C HIS A 128 2.51 18.42 -5.50
N LEU A 129 1.94 17.32 -5.01
CA LEU A 129 1.63 16.14 -5.82
C LEU A 129 0.12 15.84 -5.95
N THR A 130 -0.75 16.47 -5.14
CA THR A 130 -2.16 16.09 -5.05
C THR A 130 -3.09 17.30 -5.12
N ASN A 131 -4.40 17.03 -5.24
CA ASN A 131 -5.48 18.04 -5.36
C ASN A 131 -5.91 18.67 -4.02
N GLY A 132 -5.22 18.43 -2.92
CA GLY A 132 -5.58 18.97 -1.61
C GLY A 132 -6.51 18.09 -0.77
N MET A 133 -6.95 16.94 -1.28
CA MET A 133 -7.61 15.93 -0.46
C MET A 133 -6.60 15.08 0.32
N ASN A 134 -7.07 14.46 1.39
CA ASN A 134 -6.33 13.50 2.18
C ASN A 134 -6.74 12.05 1.84
N CYS A 135 -5.83 11.10 2.01
CA CYS A 135 -6.16 9.68 1.86
C CYS A 135 -7.34 9.28 2.76
N GLN A 136 -7.39 9.80 3.99
CA GLN A 136 -8.49 9.52 4.92
C GLN A 136 -9.86 10.09 4.50
N ASN A 137 -9.95 10.98 3.52
CA ASN A 137 -11.26 11.40 2.99
C ASN A 137 -12.03 10.24 2.35
N CYS A 138 -11.30 9.22 1.85
CA CYS A 138 -11.86 7.99 1.30
C CYS A 138 -11.54 6.75 2.16
N HIS A 139 -10.49 6.81 2.99
CA HIS A 139 -10.05 5.74 3.88
C HIS A 139 -10.21 6.18 5.33
N LEU A 140 -11.45 6.13 5.82
CA LEU A 140 -11.86 6.76 7.07
C LEU A 140 -11.08 6.27 8.29
N ASP A 141 -10.91 7.18 9.26
CA ASP A 141 -10.20 6.94 10.51
C ASP A 141 -8.76 6.40 10.28
N ALA A 142 -8.02 7.11 9.42
CA ALA A 142 -6.68 6.68 8.99
C ALA A 142 -6.66 5.29 8.31
N GLY A 143 -7.77 4.89 7.68
CA GLY A 143 -7.92 3.58 7.04
C GLY A 143 -8.21 2.44 8.01
N THR A 144 -8.83 2.72 9.16
CA THR A 144 -9.17 1.69 10.15
C THR A 144 -10.67 1.47 10.35
N ARG A 145 -11.56 2.37 9.85
CA ARG A 145 -13.00 2.22 10.02
C ARG A 145 -13.55 0.99 9.30
N PRO A 146 -14.28 0.09 9.97
CA PRO A 146 -14.98 -1.01 9.30
C PRO A 146 -15.87 -0.49 8.16
N TRP A 147 -15.77 -1.12 6.99
CA TRP A 147 -16.45 -0.73 5.74
C TRP A 147 -16.20 0.71 5.26
N GLY A 148 -15.32 1.45 5.92
CA GLY A 148 -14.86 2.79 5.54
C GLY A 148 -13.72 2.79 4.52
N ASN A 149 -13.68 1.81 3.61
CA ASN A 149 -12.60 1.60 2.64
C ASN A 149 -11.23 1.44 3.33
N ASN A 150 -11.19 0.70 4.42
CA ASN A 150 -10.02 0.56 5.27
C ASN A 150 -8.91 -0.31 4.66
N TYR A 151 -7.75 -0.35 5.32
CA TYR A 151 -6.53 -1.01 4.85
C TYR A 151 -6.32 -2.42 5.40
N GLY A 152 -7.24 -2.99 6.18
CA GLY A 152 -7.03 -4.25 6.89
C GLY A 152 -6.63 -5.44 6.01
N ALA A 153 -7.07 -5.49 4.75
CA ALA A 153 -6.69 -6.55 3.82
C ALA A 153 -5.53 -6.18 2.88
N VAL A 154 -4.94 -4.98 2.99
CA VAL A 154 -3.93 -4.54 2.02
C VAL A 154 -2.68 -5.39 2.14
N TRP A 155 -2.06 -5.45 3.32
CA TRP A 155 -0.80 -6.17 3.49
C TRP A 155 -0.94 -7.68 3.26
N SER A 156 -2.06 -8.27 3.68
CA SER A 156 -2.31 -9.70 3.50
C SER A 156 -2.49 -10.11 2.03
N THR A 157 -3.01 -9.21 1.17
CA THR A 157 -3.35 -9.53 -0.22
C THR A 157 -2.35 -9.03 -1.26
N TYR A 158 -1.40 -8.17 -0.89
CA TYR A 158 -0.35 -7.69 -1.81
C TYR A 158 0.98 -8.42 -1.57
N PRO A 159 1.82 -8.64 -2.63
CA PRO A 159 1.59 -8.25 -4.01
C PRO A 159 0.40 -8.99 -4.63
N ASN A 160 -0.35 -8.32 -5.54
CA ASN A 160 -1.60 -8.83 -6.09
C ASN A 160 -1.63 -8.72 -7.63
N MET A 161 -2.10 -9.77 -8.31
CA MET A 161 -2.38 -9.71 -9.74
C MET A 161 -3.64 -8.86 -9.98
N ARG A 162 -3.45 -7.66 -10.53
CA ARG A 162 -4.52 -6.68 -10.72
C ARG A 162 -5.09 -6.76 -12.13
N SER A 163 -6.38 -7.06 -12.24
CA SER A 163 -7.06 -7.12 -13.55
C SER A 163 -7.01 -5.77 -14.29
N ARG A 164 -6.99 -4.64 -13.56
CA ARG A 164 -6.91 -3.31 -14.16
C ARG A 164 -5.65 -3.12 -15.00
N SER A 165 -4.50 -3.47 -14.49
CA SER A 165 -3.21 -3.33 -15.19
C SER A 165 -2.77 -4.60 -15.93
N GLY A 166 -3.39 -5.75 -15.63
CA GLY A 166 -2.93 -7.06 -16.11
C GLY A 166 -1.58 -7.49 -15.53
N LYS A 167 -1.14 -6.89 -14.42
CA LYS A 167 0.20 -7.09 -13.84
C LYS A 167 0.14 -7.41 -12.36
N LEU A 168 1.21 -8.04 -11.86
CA LEU A 168 1.46 -8.16 -10.43
C LEU A 168 1.85 -6.78 -9.88
N GLU A 169 1.10 -6.29 -8.91
CA GLU A 169 1.32 -4.96 -8.31
C GLU A 169 1.73 -5.08 -6.85
N SER A 170 2.66 -4.21 -6.43
CA SER A 170 3.06 -4.01 -5.05
C SER A 170 2.12 -3.02 -4.32
N VAL A 171 2.32 -2.86 -3.01
CA VAL A 171 1.58 -1.87 -2.22
C VAL A 171 1.90 -0.45 -2.69
N GLU A 172 3.16 -0.15 -3.01
CA GLU A 172 3.61 1.16 -3.52
C GLU A 172 2.90 1.52 -4.83
N LYS A 173 2.81 0.55 -5.75
CA LYS A 173 2.06 0.76 -7.00
C LYS A 173 0.59 1.03 -6.71
N ARG A 174 0.00 0.33 -5.74
CA ARG A 174 -1.39 0.55 -5.34
C ARG A 174 -1.61 1.93 -4.69
N VAL A 175 -0.66 2.40 -3.88
CA VAL A 175 -0.66 3.77 -3.34
C VAL A 175 -0.61 4.78 -4.47
N ASN A 176 0.29 4.61 -5.44
CA ASN A 176 0.43 5.49 -6.59
C ASN A 176 -0.82 5.53 -7.48
N ASP A 177 -1.54 4.41 -7.63
CA ASP A 177 -2.84 4.41 -8.28
C ASP A 177 -3.85 5.36 -7.59
N CYS A 178 -3.80 5.46 -6.25
CA CYS A 178 -4.63 6.40 -5.52
C CYS A 178 -4.14 7.85 -5.67
N MET A 179 -2.82 8.08 -5.65
CA MET A 179 -2.23 9.40 -5.90
C MET A 179 -2.68 9.96 -7.25
N GLU A 180 -2.55 9.16 -8.31
CA GLU A 180 -2.85 9.58 -9.68
C GLU A 180 -4.35 9.64 -10.01
N ARG A 181 -5.21 8.93 -9.26
CA ARG A 181 -6.64 8.77 -9.57
C ARG A 181 -7.54 9.41 -8.52
N SER A 182 -7.44 8.96 -7.27
CA SER A 182 -8.30 9.46 -6.19
C SER A 182 -7.91 10.86 -5.72
N LEU A 183 -6.62 11.16 -5.71
CA LEU A 183 -6.08 12.48 -5.40
C LEU A 183 -5.78 13.31 -6.67
N ASN A 184 -6.15 12.83 -7.85
CA ASN A 184 -5.99 13.49 -9.14
C ASN A 184 -4.63 14.18 -9.33
N GLY A 185 -3.58 13.52 -8.89
CA GLY A 185 -2.22 14.02 -8.81
C GLY A 185 -1.22 13.22 -9.64
N VAL A 186 0.01 13.19 -9.16
CA VAL A 186 1.11 12.43 -9.76
C VAL A 186 1.67 11.41 -8.79
N ALA A 187 2.36 10.40 -9.31
CA ALA A 187 2.95 9.34 -8.51
C ALA A 187 3.98 9.88 -7.52
N LEU A 188 3.97 9.35 -6.31
CA LEU A 188 5.01 9.53 -5.33
C LEU A 188 6.18 8.59 -5.64
N ASP A 189 7.42 9.07 -5.48
CA ASP A 189 8.60 8.22 -5.65
C ASP A 189 8.52 7.00 -4.71
N SER A 190 8.59 5.81 -5.31
CA SER A 190 8.43 4.53 -4.61
C SER A 190 9.52 4.24 -3.57
N VAL A 191 10.67 4.92 -3.65
CA VAL A 191 11.77 4.79 -2.67
C VAL A 191 11.87 5.98 -1.72
N SER A 192 10.94 6.94 -1.79
CA SER A 192 10.90 8.09 -0.90
C SER A 192 10.66 7.70 0.56
N LYS A 193 11.04 8.60 1.47
CA LYS A 193 10.74 8.44 2.91
C LYS A 193 9.24 8.33 3.15
N GLU A 194 8.45 9.11 2.43
CA GLU A 194 7.00 9.18 2.52
C GLU A 194 6.35 7.87 2.10
N MET A 195 6.75 7.31 0.95
CA MET A 195 6.23 6.03 0.49
C MET A 195 6.57 4.90 1.47
N ARG A 196 7.83 4.84 1.93
CA ARG A 196 8.23 3.84 2.93
C ARG A 196 7.44 3.96 4.23
N ALA A 197 7.11 5.18 4.65
CA ALA A 197 6.31 5.41 5.85
C ALA A 197 4.85 4.96 5.65
N ILE A 198 4.23 5.28 4.51
CA ILE A 198 2.88 4.82 4.17
C ILE A 198 2.81 3.29 4.13
N VAL A 199 3.79 2.64 3.49
CA VAL A 199 3.86 1.18 3.40
C VAL A 199 4.05 0.55 4.78
N ALA A 200 4.97 1.09 5.61
CA ALA A 200 5.17 0.60 6.98
C ALA A 200 3.90 0.71 7.84
N TYR A 201 3.13 1.77 7.68
CA TYR A 201 1.83 1.89 8.35
C TYR A 201 0.83 0.84 7.89
N MET A 202 0.73 0.57 6.57
CA MET A 202 -0.16 -0.46 6.03
C MET A 202 0.29 -1.88 6.43
N GLU A 203 1.60 -2.14 6.47
CA GLU A 203 2.17 -3.38 6.97
C GLU A 203 1.80 -3.61 8.43
N TRP A 204 2.01 -2.59 9.27
CA TRP A 204 1.65 -2.65 10.67
C TRP A 204 0.16 -2.93 10.89
N LEU A 205 -0.73 -2.27 10.14
CA LEU A 205 -2.18 -2.54 10.20
C LEU A 205 -2.54 -3.98 9.83
N GLY A 206 -1.76 -4.61 8.96
CA GLY A 206 -1.96 -5.99 8.51
C GLY A 206 -1.24 -7.05 9.36
N THR A 207 -0.48 -6.64 10.40
CA THR A 207 0.28 -7.58 11.23
C THR A 207 -0.64 -8.56 11.96
N GLY A 208 -0.35 -9.85 11.81
CA GLY A 208 -1.17 -10.93 12.38
C GLY A 208 -2.35 -11.38 11.50
N ILE A 209 -2.57 -10.75 10.35
CA ILE A 209 -3.56 -11.20 9.36
C ILE A 209 -2.86 -12.21 8.43
N ALA A 210 -3.44 -13.39 8.30
CA ALA A 210 -2.88 -14.45 7.47
C ALA A 210 -2.79 -14.01 5.99
N LYS A 211 -1.72 -14.43 5.31
CA LYS A 211 -1.53 -14.14 3.88
C LYS A 211 -2.74 -14.61 3.06
N ASP A 212 -3.12 -13.80 2.08
CA ASP A 212 -4.28 -14.00 1.20
C ASP A 212 -5.65 -14.03 1.90
N SER A 213 -5.72 -13.73 3.19
CA SER A 213 -6.99 -13.58 3.89
C SER A 213 -7.53 -12.15 3.82
N VAL A 214 -8.85 -12.05 3.79
CA VAL A 214 -9.60 -10.79 3.76
C VAL A 214 -10.53 -10.77 4.97
N PRO A 215 -10.14 -10.12 6.07
CA PRO A 215 -10.99 -10.03 7.26
C PRO A 215 -12.33 -9.38 6.96
N LYS A 216 -13.39 -9.84 7.63
CA LYS A 216 -14.71 -9.20 7.57
C LYS A 216 -14.63 -7.74 8.00
N GLY A 217 -15.36 -6.85 7.36
CA GLY A 217 -15.32 -5.40 7.64
C GLY A 217 -14.25 -4.64 6.86
N THR A 218 -13.38 -5.32 6.09
CA THR A 218 -12.35 -4.65 5.31
C THR A 218 -12.86 -4.16 3.95
N GLY A 219 -12.30 -3.04 3.51
CA GLY A 219 -12.66 -2.41 2.23
C GLY A 219 -14.00 -1.67 2.29
N ILE A 220 -14.86 -1.91 1.32
CA ILE A 220 -16.18 -1.27 1.15
C ILE A 220 -17.24 -2.36 1.12
N GLU A 221 -18.34 -2.13 1.81
CA GLU A 221 -19.50 -3.01 1.82
C GLU A 221 -20.07 -3.21 0.41
N ARG A 222 -20.56 -4.42 0.14
CA ARG A 222 -21.20 -4.75 -1.14
C ARG A 222 -22.70 -4.77 -0.96
N LEU A 223 -23.38 -3.83 -1.57
CA LEU A 223 -24.84 -3.79 -1.60
C LEU A 223 -25.39 -4.71 -2.68
N ALA A 224 -26.60 -5.19 -2.46
CA ALA A 224 -27.38 -5.82 -3.53
C ALA A 224 -27.63 -4.84 -4.68
N PHE A 225 -27.65 -5.37 -5.91
CA PHE A 225 -28.02 -4.54 -7.06
C PHE A 225 -29.52 -4.24 -7.03
N LEU A 226 -29.87 -3.03 -7.44
CA LEU A 226 -31.27 -2.68 -7.68
C LEU A 226 -31.81 -3.41 -8.92
N ASP A 227 -33.10 -3.67 -8.92
CA ASP A 227 -33.81 -4.24 -10.08
C ASP A 227 -34.04 -3.19 -11.19
N ARG A 228 -33.81 -1.92 -10.89
CA ARG A 228 -33.85 -0.76 -11.80
C ARG A 228 -32.48 -0.09 -11.95
N ALA A 229 -32.36 0.79 -12.91
CA ALA A 229 -31.23 1.71 -12.93
C ALA A 229 -31.30 2.67 -11.72
N ALA A 230 -30.12 3.03 -11.19
CA ALA A 230 -30.03 4.14 -10.24
C ALA A 230 -30.35 5.47 -10.94
N ASP A 231 -31.08 6.34 -10.25
CA ASP A 231 -31.67 7.56 -10.82
C ASP A 231 -30.97 8.82 -10.29
N PRO A 232 -30.16 9.51 -11.12
CA PRO A 232 -29.53 10.76 -10.71
C PRO A 232 -30.51 11.87 -10.29
N ALA A 233 -31.75 11.90 -10.82
CA ALA A 233 -32.71 12.92 -10.43
C ALA A 233 -33.23 12.71 -9.01
N ARG A 234 -33.58 11.48 -8.64
CA ARG A 234 -33.88 11.11 -7.25
C ARG A 234 -32.68 11.33 -6.33
N GLY A 235 -31.46 10.98 -6.83
CA GLY A 235 -30.23 11.20 -6.11
C GLY A 235 -29.94 12.67 -5.80
N HIS A 236 -30.35 13.60 -6.67
CA HIS A 236 -30.27 15.04 -6.45
C HIS A 236 -31.16 15.47 -5.25
N GLU A 237 -32.35 14.91 -5.11
CA GLU A 237 -33.23 15.19 -3.98
C GLU A 237 -32.61 14.73 -2.66
N VAL A 238 -32.03 13.51 -2.64
CA VAL A 238 -31.31 12.98 -1.48
C VAL A 238 -30.09 13.85 -1.17
N PHE A 239 -29.30 14.23 -2.18
CA PHE A 239 -28.12 15.08 -2.01
C PHE A 239 -28.50 16.42 -1.39
N THR A 240 -29.54 17.09 -1.93
CA THR A 240 -30.00 18.38 -1.46
C THR A 240 -30.47 18.33 0.00
N SER A 241 -31.16 17.26 0.40
CA SER A 241 -31.70 17.15 1.75
C SER A 241 -30.71 16.68 2.81
N LYS A 242 -29.68 15.88 2.41
CA LYS A 242 -28.83 15.15 3.38
C LYS A 242 -27.33 15.39 3.23
N CYS A 243 -26.85 15.98 2.15
CA CYS A 243 -25.42 16.06 1.85
C CYS A 243 -24.89 17.50 1.74
N VAL A 244 -25.71 18.43 1.28
CA VAL A 244 -25.34 19.84 1.02
C VAL A 244 -24.75 20.53 2.26
N SER A 245 -25.25 20.25 3.45
CA SER A 245 -24.79 20.89 4.70
C SER A 245 -23.29 20.68 4.97
N CYS A 246 -22.71 19.58 4.49
CA CYS A 246 -21.28 19.28 4.65
C CYS A 246 -20.51 19.46 3.33
N HIS A 247 -21.06 19.03 2.21
CA HIS A 247 -20.33 19.02 0.94
C HIS A 247 -20.56 20.23 0.04
N GLY A 248 -21.43 21.18 0.46
CA GLY A 248 -21.81 22.35 -0.32
C GLY A 248 -22.82 22.04 -1.43
N PRO A 249 -23.56 23.07 -1.93
CA PRO A 249 -24.62 22.88 -2.92
C PRO A 249 -24.07 22.48 -4.30
N GLN A 250 -22.81 22.77 -4.60
CA GLN A 250 -22.12 22.38 -5.82
C GLN A 250 -21.17 21.18 -5.58
N GLY A 251 -21.26 20.50 -4.42
CA GLY A 251 -20.36 19.41 -4.05
C GLY A 251 -18.90 19.82 -3.96
N GLU A 252 -18.64 21.09 -3.78
CA GLU A 252 -17.30 21.72 -3.76
C GLU A 252 -16.50 21.38 -2.51
N GLY A 253 -17.16 20.82 -1.49
CA GLY A 253 -16.56 20.55 -0.20
C GLY A 253 -16.36 21.80 0.64
N VAL A 254 -15.78 21.61 1.84
CA VAL A 254 -15.49 22.70 2.77
C VAL A 254 -14.02 22.60 3.19
N MET A 255 -13.28 23.67 2.92
CA MET A 255 -11.90 23.80 3.38
C MET A 255 -11.82 24.00 4.89
N SER A 256 -10.76 23.52 5.53
CA SER A 256 -10.38 23.87 6.88
C SER A 256 -10.08 25.39 6.99
N LYS A 257 -10.14 25.93 8.21
CA LYS A 257 -9.95 27.38 8.44
C LYS A 257 -8.59 27.91 7.96
N ASP A 258 -7.57 27.06 7.97
CA ASP A 258 -6.22 27.39 7.50
C ASP A 258 -6.08 27.26 5.98
N GLY A 259 -7.11 26.82 5.27
CA GLY A 259 -7.07 26.60 3.81
C GLY A 259 -6.12 25.49 3.35
N ALA A 260 -5.55 24.72 4.27
CA ALA A 260 -4.52 23.73 3.96
C ALA A 260 -5.10 22.38 3.51
N THR A 261 -6.32 22.05 3.94
CA THR A 261 -6.95 20.75 3.67
C THR A 261 -8.46 20.86 3.65
N TYR A 262 -9.13 19.87 3.09
CA TYR A 262 -10.59 19.78 3.15
C TYR A 262 -11.05 19.18 4.49
N LEU A 263 -11.96 19.90 5.18
CA LEU A 263 -12.72 19.37 6.30
C LEU A 263 -13.76 18.37 5.79
N TYR A 264 -14.50 18.75 4.75
CA TYR A 264 -15.37 17.86 3.97
C TYR A 264 -14.91 17.88 2.51
N PRO A 265 -14.59 16.72 1.92
CA PRO A 265 -13.96 16.68 0.61
C PRO A 265 -14.94 17.11 -0.51
N PRO A 266 -14.42 17.64 -1.62
CA PRO A 266 -15.20 17.84 -2.82
C PRO A 266 -15.63 16.50 -3.41
N LEU A 267 -16.88 16.41 -3.84
CA LEU A 267 -17.46 15.21 -4.41
C LEU A 267 -17.37 15.18 -5.94
N TRP A 268 -17.30 16.34 -6.56
CA TRP A 268 -17.07 16.54 -8.00
C TRP A 268 -16.35 17.85 -8.27
N GLY A 269 -16.15 18.22 -9.54
CA GLY A 269 -15.40 19.41 -9.94
C GLY A 269 -13.89 19.15 -9.95
N GLU A 270 -13.14 20.20 -10.21
CA GLU A 270 -11.70 20.17 -10.49
C GLU A 270 -10.85 19.54 -9.36
N HIS A 271 -11.25 19.77 -8.13
CA HIS A 271 -10.48 19.32 -6.96
C HIS A 271 -10.92 17.95 -6.41
N SER A 272 -11.84 17.26 -7.09
CA SER A 272 -12.27 15.93 -6.70
C SER A 272 -11.42 14.81 -7.33
N TYR A 273 -11.77 13.56 -7.06
CA TYR A 273 -11.19 12.40 -7.72
C TYR A 273 -11.54 12.37 -9.21
N ASN A 274 -10.65 11.84 -10.03
CA ASN A 274 -10.87 11.74 -11.47
C ASN A 274 -11.64 10.46 -11.88
N GLN A 275 -11.97 10.37 -13.17
CA GLN A 275 -12.75 9.26 -13.75
C GLN A 275 -12.08 7.88 -13.59
N GLY A 276 -10.78 7.80 -13.34
CA GLY A 276 -10.05 6.56 -13.08
C GLY A 276 -10.11 6.07 -11.64
N ALA A 277 -10.69 6.84 -10.72
CA ALA A 277 -10.75 6.50 -9.30
C ALA A 277 -11.68 5.30 -9.02
N GLY A 278 -11.36 4.54 -7.97
CA GLY A 278 -12.16 3.38 -7.58
C GLY A 278 -13.60 3.73 -7.19
N LEU A 279 -13.82 4.90 -6.58
CA LEU A 279 -15.14 5.39 -6.18
C LEU A 279 -15.95 5.95 -7.36
N PHE A 280 -15.38 6.10 -8.54
CA PHE A 280 -16.16 6.41 -9.74
C PHE A 280 -17.00 5.22 -10.22
N ARG A 281 -16.70 4.01 -9.75
CA ARG A 281 -17.57 2.84 -9.93
C ARG A 281 -18.75 2.93 -8.99
N LEU A 282 -19.96 2.86 -9.56
CA LEU A 282 -21.20 3.14 -8.83
C LEU A 282 -21.40 2.21 -7.63
N SER A 283 -21.17 0.89 -7.79
CA SER A 283 -21.32 -0.08 -6.70
C SER A 283 -20.35 0.18 -5.53
N ARG A 284 -19.15 0.70 -5.82
CA ARG A 284 -18.18 1.04 -4.78
C ARG A 284 -18.58 2.29 -4.03
N PHE A 285 -19.04 3.30 -4.77
CA PHE A 285 -19.47 4.55 -4.15
C PHE A 285 -20.76 4.35 -3.34
N ALA A 286 -21.74 3.62 -3.85
CA ALA A 286 -22.95 3.28 -3.12
C ALA A 286 -22.64 2.54 -1.79
N GLY A 287 -21.81 1.49 -1.83
CA GLY A 287 -21.42 0.78 -0.60
C GLY A 287 -20.69 1.67 0.41
N TYR A 288 -19.82 2.57 -0.09
CA TYR A 288 -19.13 3.54 0.77
C TYR A 288 -20.13 4.51 1.43
N VAL A 289 -21.07 5.05 0.65
CA VAL A 289 -22.11 5.98 1.15
C VAL A 289 -23.01 5.30 2.17
N LYS A 290 -23.47 4.08 1.91
CA LYS A 290 -24.35 3.32 2.79
C LYS A 290 -23.80 3.20 4.21
N ALA A 291 -22.55 2.78 4.32
CA ALA A 291 -21.94 2.51 5.62
C ALA A 291 -21.43 3.76 6.35
N ASN A 292 -21.26 4.90 5.66
CA ASN A 292 -20.48 6.01 6.22
C ASN A 292 -21.12 7.40 6.09
N MET A 293 -22.16 7.56 5.27
CA MET A 293 -22.78 8.86 4.99
C MET A 293 -24.30 8.85 5.17
N PRO A 294 -24.93 9.99 5.58
CA PRO A 294 -24.29 11.21 6.07
C PRO A 294 -23.50 11.00 7.37
N GLN A 295 -22.79 12.04 7.83
CA GLN A 295 -22.00 11.97 9.05
C GLN A 295 -22.85 11.43 10.22
N GLY A 296 -22.30 10.48 10.96
CA GLY A 296 -22.99 9.73 12.01
C GLY A 296 -23.62 8.41 11.56
N SER A 297 -23.61 8.11 10.26
CA SER A 297 -23.93 6.75 9.78
C SER A 297 -22.83 5.77 10.15
N THR A 298 -23.26 4.55 10.46
CA THR A 298 -22.39 3.38 10.58
C THR A 298 -22.97 2.25 9.73
N TYR A 299 -22.20 1.20 9.50
CA TYR A 299 -22.69 0.02 8.80
C TYR A 299 -23.84 -0.69 9.57
N GLU A 300 -23.88 -0.55 10.91
CA GLU A 300 -24.95 -1.08 11.76
C GLU A 300 -26.21 -0.21 11.74
N HIS A 301 -26.03 1.10 11.61
CA HIS A 301 -27.09 2.11 11.64
C HIS A 301 -27.00 3.06 10.45
N PRO A 302 -27.23 2.56 9.22
CA PRO A 302 -27.24 3.40 8.04
C PRO A 302 -28.45 4.33 8.04
N GLN A 303 -28.24 5.60 7.65
CA GLN A 303 -29.31 6.62 7.63
C GLN A 303 -30.02 6.70 6.27
N LEU A 304 -29.51 6.03 5.25
CA LEU A 304 -30.08 5.97 3.90
C LEU A 304 -30.62 4.58 3.61
N SER A 305 -31.73 4.50 2.90
CA SER A 305 -32.18 3.24 2.28
C SER A 305 -31.20 2.80 1.18
N ASP A 306 -31.31 1.57 0.72
CA ASP A 306 -30.49 1.10 -0.39
C ASP A 306 -30.76 1.90 -1.68
N GLU A 307 -32.03 2.20 -1.96
CA GLU A 307 -32.41 3.01 -3.11
C GLU A 307 -31.85 4.42 -3.06
N GLU A 308 -32.02 5.15 -1.92
CA GLU A 308 -31.44 6.47 -1.71
C GLU A 308 -29.93 6.46 -1.91
N THR A 309 -29.27 5.40 -1.43
CA THR A 309 -27.83 5.26 -1.51
C THR A 309 -27.35 5.09 -2.95
N TRP A 310 -28.01 4.23 -3.73
CA TRP A 310 -27.68 4.05 -5.14
C TRP A 310 -27.99 5.29 -5.96
N ASP A 311 -29.11 5.94 -5.71
CA ASP A 311 -29.54 7.12 -6.46
C ASP A 311 -28.63 8.33 -6.18
N VAL A 312 -28.27 8.59 -4.91
CA VAL A 312 -27.34 9.69 -4.59
C VAL A 312 -25.93 9.40 -5.12
N ALA A 313 -25.49 8.17 -5.11
CA ALA A 313 -24.23 7.78 -5.73
C ALA A 313 -24.25 8.03 -7.25
N ALA A 314 -25.36 7.73 -7.92
CA ALA A 314 -25.55 8.01 -9.33
C ALA A 314 -25.53 9.52 -9.62
N PHE A 315 -26.19 10.33 -8.79
CA PHE A 315 -26.16 11.78 -8.91
C PHE A 315 -24.72 12.33 -8.80
N VAL A 316 -23.99 11.98 -7.76
CA VAL A 316 -22.60 12.45 -7.55
C VAL A 316 -21.68 12.01 -8.70
N ASN A 317 -21.81 10.76 -9.16
CA ASN A 317 -20.98 10.24 -10.26
C ASN A 317 -21.46 10.70 -11.66
N SER A 318 -22.61 11.37 -11.78
CA SER A 318 -23.03 12.05 -13.01
C SER A 318 -22.39 13.42 -13.19
N GLN A 319 -21.88 14.02 -12.12
CA GLN A 319 -21.35 15.37 -12.13
C GLN A 319 -19.97 15.48 -12.81
N PRO A 320 -19.61 16.65 -13.35
CA PRO A 320 -18.31 16.89 -13.99
C PRO A 320 -17.15 16.65 -13.03
N ARG A 321 -16.07 16.05 -13.51
CA ARG A 321 -14.83 15.80 -12.76
C ARG A 321 -13.63 15.71 -13.68
N PRO A 322 -12.38 15.74 -13.16
CA PRO A 322 -11.20 15.60 -13.99
C PRO A 322 -11.21 14.28 -14.77
N THR A 323 -10.80 14.36 -16.03
CA THR A 323 -10.61 13.19 -16.88
C THR A 323 -9.30 12.49 -16.59
N LYS A 324 -9.21 11.21 -16.95
CA LYS A 324 -7.98 10.41 -16.89
C LYS A 324 -7.90 9.58 -18.17
N ASP A 325 -6.72 9.49 -18.76
CA ASP A 325 -6.48 8.49 -19.80
C ASP A 325 -6.56 7.08 -19.18
N LEU A 326 -7.46 6.26 -19.73
CA LEU A 326 -7.75 4.90 -19.28
C LEU A 326 -7.39 3.84 -20.32
N THR A 327 -6.71 4.22 -21.41
CA THR A 327 -6.38 3.32 -22.53
C THR A 327 -5.51 2.13 -22.10
N GLY A 328 -4.70 2.30 -21.05
CA GLY A 328 -3.91 1.22 -20.46
C GLY A 328 -4.65 0.36 -19.43
N ASP A 329 -5.88 0.73 -19.07
CA ASP A 329 -6.67 0.01 -18.09
C ASP A 329 -7.41 -1.18 -18.75
N TRP A 330 -7.46 -2.31 -18.04
CA TRP A 330 -8.19 -3.51 -18.45
C TRP A 330 -7.70 -4.11 -19.78
N PRO A 331 -6.41 -4.48 -19.89
CA PRO A 331 -5.89 -5.12 -21.10
C PRO A 331 -6.65 -6.41 -21.47
N ASP A 332 -7.20 -7.11 -20.48
CA ASP A 332 -8.21 -8.14 -20.64
C ASP A 332 -9.58 -7.54 -20.29
N ILE A 333 -10.32 -7.10 -21.30
CA ILE A 333 -11.62 -6.46 -21.14
C ILE A 333 -12.68 -7.38 -20.51
N SER A 334 -12.50 -8.71 -20.59
CA SER A 334 -13.41 -9.67 -19.97
C SER A 334 -13.40 -9.59 -18.43
N LYS A 335 -12.34 -9.04 -17.85
CA LYS A 335 -12.16 -8.82 -16.41
C LYS A 335 -12.58 -7.43 -15.94
N LYS A 336 -13.13 -6.63 -16.85
CA LYS A 336 -13.66 -5.31 -16.50
C LYS A 336 -14.89 -5.47 -15.59
N PRO A 337 -14.99 -4.68 -14.51
CA PRO A 337 -16.16 -4.74 -13.62
C PRO A 337 -17.45 -4.36 -14.34
N VAL A 338 -18.55 -5.00 -13.94
CA VAL A 338 -19.89 -4.79 -14.53
C VAL A 338 -20.39 -3.34 -14.45
N ASP A 339 -19.90 -2.57 -13.52
CA ASP A 339 -20.21 -1.16 -13.26
C ASP A 339 -19.07 -0.23 -13.70
N HIS A 340 -18.22 -0.65 -14.64
CA HIS A 340 -17.20 0.24 -15.21
C HIS A 340 -17.85 1.10 -16.30
N PRO A 341 -17.88 2.44 -16.14
CA PRO A 341 -18.74 3.30 -16.97
C PRO A 341 -18.19 3.62 -18.37
N PHE A 342 -17.07 3.02 -18.79
CA PHE A 342 -16.43 3.30 -20.08
C PHE A 342 -16.16 2.01 -20.85
N GLY A 343 -16.54 1.98 -22.14
CA GLY A 343 -16.22 0.92 -23.06
C GLY A 343 -14.70 0.77 -23.34
N PRO A 344 -14.29 -0.17 -24.18
CA PRO A 344 -15.13 -1.24 -24.76
C PRO A 344 -15.53 -2.32 -23.74
N TYR A 345 -16.58 -3.08 -24.05
CA TYR A 345 -17.07 -4.24 -23.28
C TYR A 345 -17.05 -5.51 -24.13
N VAL A 346 -17.06 -6.68 -23.50
CA VAL A 346 -17.25 -7.97 -24.18
C VAL A 346 -18.72 -8.37 -24.35
N ASP A 347 -19.60 -7.67 -23.64
CA ASP A 347 -21.05 -7.85 -23.70
C ASP A 347 -21.70 -6.81 -24.64
N THR A 348 -23.02 -6.84 -24.74
CA THR A 348 -23.82 -5.97 -25.63
C THR A 348 -24.60 -4.90 -24.85
N PHE A 349 -24.41 -4.78 -23.55
CA PHE A 349 -25.08 -3.78 -22.74
C PHE A 349 -24.50 -2.38 -23.02
N THR A 350 -25.35 -1.36 -22.86
CA THR A 350 -24.96 0.01 -23.15
C THR A 350 -24.04 0.58 -22.08
N GLU A 351 -23.23 1.58 -22.43
CA GLU A 351 -22.41 2.34 -21.47
C GLU A 351 -23.25 2.95 -20.35
N THR A 352 -24.45 3.45 -20.68
CA THR A 352 -25.41 3.96 -19.70
C THR A 352 -25.82 2.88 -18.69
N GLN A 353 -26.01 1.66 -19.14
CA GLN A 353 -26.33 0.55 -18.25
C GLN A 353 -25.12 0.12 -17.38
N HIS A 354 -23.92 0.13 -17.92
CA HIS A 354 -22.69 -0.04 -17.15
C HIS A 354 -22.46 1.10 -16.14
N LYS A 355 -22.97 2.28 -16.39
CA LYS A 355 -22.84 3.43 -15.50
C LYS A 355 -23.88 3.44 -14.37
N TYR A 356 -25.13 3.12 -14.67
CA TYR A 356 -26.26 3.31 -13.75
C TYR A 356 -27.02 2.01 -13.39
N GLY A 357 -26.74 0.92 -14.07
CA GLY A 357 -27.50 -0.32 -13.92
C GLY A 357 -28.75 -0.36 -14.86
N PRO A 358 -29.64 -1.35 -14.67
CA PRO A 358 -29.54 -2.42 -13.66
C PRO A 358 -28.36 -3.36 -13.93
N PHE A 359 -27.60 -3.69 -12.88
CA PHE A 359 -26.36 -4.46 -13.03
C PHE A 359 -26.56 -5.97 -13.00
N ALA A 360 -27.68 -6.47 -12.47
CA ALA A 360 -27.93 -7.90 -12.37
C ALA A 360 -27.90 -8.63 -13.72
N PRO A 361 -28.47 -8.10 -14.83
CA PRO A 361 -28.37 -8.72 -16.16
C PRO A 361 -26.93 -8.80 -16.66
N ILE A 362 -26.11 -7.74 -16.45
CA ILE A 362 -24.69 -7.72 -16.83
C ILE A 362 -23.94 -8.78 -16.03
N ALA A 363 -24.13 -8.83 -14.70
CA ALA A 363 -23.49 -9.81 -13.84
C ALA A 363 -23.87 -11.26 -14.20
N ALA A 364 -25.09 -11.48 -14.65
CA ALA A 364 -25.56 -12.78 -15.13
C ALA A 364 -24.86 -13.19 -16.43
N PHE A 365 -24.59 -12.24 -17.34
CA PHE A 365 -23.84 -12.51 -18.57
C PHE A 365 -22.44 -13.04 -18.26
N TYR A 366 -21.72 -12.43 -17.33
CA TYR A 366 -20.35 -12.82 -16.95
C TYR A 366 -20.28 -14.10 -16.08
N LYS A 367 -21.40 -14.55 -15.51
CA LYS A 367 -21.47 -15.81 -14.73
C LYS A 367 -21.77 -17.03 -15.57
N LYS A 368 -22.07 -16.89 -16.87
CA LYS A 368 -22.27 -18.03 -17.74
C LYS A 368 -20.96 -18.81 -17.89
N PRO A 369 -21.01 -20.17 -17.79
CA PRO A 369 -19.83 -21.04 -17.87
C PRO A 369 -19.11 -20.97 -19.20
#